data_70fdb6cfc26cca5ad5d73b58a3f43e42
#
_entry.id   70fdb6cfc26cca5ad5d73b58a3f43e42
#
_cell.length_a   1.000
_cell.length_b   1.000
_cell.length_c   1.000
_cell.angle_alpha   90.00
_cell.angle_beta   90.00
_cell.angle_gamma   90.00
#
_symmetry.space_group_name_H-M   'P 1'
#
loop_
_entity.id
_entity.type
_entity.pdbx_description
1 polymer ?
#
loop_
_entity_poly.entity_id
_entity_poly.type
_entity_poly.pdbx_seq_one_letter_code
_entity_poly.pdbx_strand_id
1 'polypeptide(L)' 'MYQVLIADDELSVLKSLMDGIQWEELGLTVAAAVNNGEEALQILKIGEIDIA' A
#
# COMPACT_ATOMS: atom_id res chain seq x y z
N MET A 1 1.81 -13.58 5.09
CA MET A 1 1.67 -12.13 5.35
C MET A 1 0.52 -11.56 4.52
N TYR A 2 -0.16 -10.60 5.05
CA TYR A 2 -1.21 -9.91 4.29
C TYR A 2 -0.58 -8.90 3.35
N GLN A 3 -1.10 -8.80 2.14
CA GLN A 3 -0.67 -7.85 1.13
C GLN A 3 -1.43 -6.55 1.30
N VAL A 4 -0.71 -5.45 1.45
CA VAL A 4 -1.28 -4.13 1.73
C VAL A 4 -1.08 -3.20 0.54
N LEU A 5 -2.13 -2.49 0.16
CA LEU A 5 -2.07 -1.41 -0.82
C LEU A 5 -2.21 -0.08 -0.08
N ILE A 6 -1.29 0.84 -0.32
CA ILE A 6 -1.33 2.19 0.21
C ILE A 6 -1.58 3.15 -0.94
N ALA A 7 -2.53 4.07 -0.78
CA ALA A 7 -2.82 5.08 -1.78
C ALA A 7 -2.96 6.45 -1.12
N ASP A 8 -2.20 7.42 -1.62
CA ASP A 8 -2.28 8.82 -1.16
C ASP A 8 -1.73 9.71 -2.28
N ASP A 9 -2.33 10.88 -2.49
CA ASP A 9 -1.88 11.81 -3.52
C ASP A 9 -0.64 12.61 -3.10
N GLU A 10 -0.23 12.52 -1.85
CA GLU A 10 0.99 13.16 -1.35
C GLU A 10 2.13 12.14 -1.24
N LEU A 11 3.15 12.29 -2.08
CA LEU A 11 4.29 11.37 -2.08
C LEU A 11 5.04 11.37 -0.74
N SER A 12 5.12 12.50 -0.07
CA SER A 12 5.78 12.59 1.23
C SER A 12 5.06 11.74 2.30
N VAL A 13 3.74 11.67 2.24
CA VAL A 13 2.94 10.84 3.14
C VAL A 13 3.17 9.37 2.86
N LEU A 14 3.17 8.97 1.59
CA LEU A 14 3.46 7.59 1.19
C LEU A 14 4.81 7.13 1.71
N LYS A 15 5.83 7.95 1.52
CA LYS A 15 7.17 7.65 1.96
C LYS A 15 7.25 7.52 3.48
N SER A 16 6.60 8.43 4.21
CA SER A 16 6.57 8.38 5.66
C SER A 16 5.88 7.12 6.17
N LEU A 17 4.79 6.69 5.54
CA LEU A 17 4.09 5.47 5.92
C LEU A 17 4.94 4.23 5.65
N MET A 18 5.62 4.17 4.51
CA MET A 18 6.46 3.04 4.16
C MET A 18 7.67 2.92 5.09
N ASP A 19 8.27 4.04 5.47
CA ASP A 19 9.47 4.05 6.29
C ASP A 19 9.17 4.02 7.79
N GLY A 20 8.04 4.55 8.21
CA GLY A 20 7.71 4.74 9.63
C GLY A 20 6.98 3.58 10.28
N ILE A 21 6.43 2.65 9.52
CA ILE A 21 5.70 1.51 10.05
C ILE A 21 6.51 0.24 9.84
N GLN A 22 6.59 -0.58 10.89
CA GLN A 22 7.30 -1.86 10.82
C GLN A 22 6.35 -2.95 10.32
N TRP A 23 6.10 -2.94 9.02
CA TRP A 23 5.11 -3.80 8.39
C TRP A 23 5.32 -5.29 8.65
N GLU A 24 6.58 -5.74 8.56
CA GLU A 24 6.89 -7.15 8.76
C GLU A 24 6.58 -7.63 10.17
N GLU A 25 6.81 -6.79 11.18
CA GLU A 25 6.49 -7.14 12.56
C GLU A 25 4.99 -7.28 12.79
N LEU A 26 4.20 -6.60 11.99
CA LEU A 26 2.74 -6.68 12.03
C LEU A 26 2.18 -7.83 11.18
N GLY A 27 3.04 -8.57 10.50
CA GLY A 27 2.61 -9.63 9.58
C GLY A 27 2.09 -9.11 8.25
N LEU A 28 2.55 -7.91 7.85
CA LEU A 28 2.06 -7.22 6.66
C LEU A 28 3.20 -7.00 5.66
N THR A 29 2.87 -6.97 4.39
CA THR A 29 3.79 -6.63 3.31
C THR A 29 3.15 -5.56 2.44
N VAL A 30 3.86 -4.47 2.19
CA VAL A 30 3.36 -3.43 1.28
C VAL A 30 3.57 -3.92 -0.15
N ALA A 31 2.49 -4.34 -0.79
CA ALA A 31 2.52 -4.84 -2.17
C ALA A 31 2.68 -3.70 -3.17
N ALA A 32 2.07 -2.56 -2.88
CA ALA A 32 2.17 -1.38 -3.73
C ALA A 32 1.85 -0.12 -2.93
N ALA A 33 2.48 0.99 -3.34
CA ALA A 33 2.17 2.32 -2.82
C ALA A 33 1.97 3.22 -4.04
N VAL A 34 0.77 3.78 -4.18
CA VAL A 34 0.39 4.55 -5.36
C VAL A 34 -0.11 5.93 -4.95
N ASN A 35 -0.03 6.89 -5.87
CA ASN A 35 -0.37 8.27 -5.58
C ASN A 35 -1.67 8.74 -6.26
N ASN A 36 -2.45 7.82 -6.80
CA ASN A 36 -3.76 8.16 -7.34
C ASN A 36 -4.72 6.97 -7.26
N GLY A 37 -6.01 7.27 -7.28
CA GLY A 37 -7.05 6.25 -7.13
C GLY A 37 -7.20 5.34 -8.35
N GLU A 38 -6.84 5.83 -9.53
CA GLU A 38 -6.91 5.04 -10.75
C GLU A 38 -5.94 3.87 -10.72
N GLU A 39 -4.68 4.13 -10.33
CA GLU A 39 -3.70 3.07 -10.16
C GLU A 39 -4.10 2.11 -9.06
N ALA A 40 -4.63 2.63 -7.95
CA ALA A 40 -5.09 1.78 -6.85
C ALA A 40 -6.19 0.83 -7.32
N LEU A 41 -7.14 1.34 -8.10
CA LEU A 41 -8.22 0.52 -8.63
C LEU A 41 -7.72 -0.59 -9.53
N GLN A 42 -6.74 -0.30 -10.39
CA GLN A 42 -6.15 -1.31 -11.26
C GLN A 42 -5.49 -2.42 -10.47
N ILE A 43 -4.78 -2.08 -9.41
CA ILE A 43 -4.11 -3.06 -8.54
C ILE A 43 -5.14 -3.92 -7.81
N LEU A 44 -6.21 -3.31 -7.31
CA LEU A 44 -7.29 -4.04 -6.64
C LEU A 44 -7.98 -5.04 -7.56
N LYS A 45 -8.08 -4.74 -8.86
CA LYS A 45 -8.68 -5.65 -9.84
C LYS A 45 -7.87 -6.91 -10.05
N ILE A 46 -6.57 -6.88 -9.79
CA ILE A 46 -5.70 -8.06 -9.88
C ILE A 46 -6.03 -9.06 -8.76
N GLY A 47 -6.55 -8.58 -7.63
CA GLY A 47 -7.10 -9.45 -6.60
C GLY A 47 -6.10 -10.05 -5.64
N GLU A 48 -4.88 -9.52 -5.58
CA GLU A 48 -3.84 -10.00 -4.68
C GLU A 48 -3.67 -9.15 -3.43
N ILE A 49 -4.58 -8.20 -3.20
CA ILE A 49 -4.52 -7.27 -2.07
C ILE A 49 -5.49 -7.74 -0.99
N ASP A 50 -4.99 -7.87 0.24
CA ASP A 50 -5.79 -8.22 1.41
C ASP A 50 -6.33 -6.99 2.13
N ILE A 51 -5.52 -5.92 2.17
CA ILE A 51 -5.84 -4.68 2.88
C ILE A 51 -5.51 -3.48 1.98
N ALA A 52 -6.42 -2.55 1.90
CA ALA A 52 -6.23 -1.33 1.11
C ALA A 52 -6.36 -0.08 1.97
#